data_d5918e214b2edfc9423fbdfd61e29a6a
#
_entry.id   d5918e214b2edfc9423fbdfd61e29a6a
#
_cell.length_a   1.000
_cell.length_b   1.000
_cell.length_c   1.000
_cell.angle_alpha   90.00
_cell.angle_beta   90.00
_cell.angle_gamma   90.00
#
_symmetry.space_group_name_H-M   'P 1'
#
loop_
_entity.id
_entity.type
_entity.pdbx_description
1 polymer ?
#
loop_
_entity_poly.entity_id
_entity_poly.type
_entity_poly.pdbx_seq_one_letter_code
_entity_poly.pdbx_strand_id
1 'polypeptide(L)'
;MPDANPYEGREAVMYDFACSAVEDGNHFVYILIPGDIRPVERGDRFEDPLQDSLSASGLGEVTGGGSMLGEGDTVEYCGIDIIVYDLDRGIQHLKEELCRLGVPPNTVIEQYLPERVDHPIH
;
A
#
# COMPACT_ATOMS: atom_id res chain seq x y z
N MET A 1 9.41 -14.47 21.29
CA MET A 1 9.28 -14.07 20.86
C MET A 1 9.26 -14.03 20.00
N PRO A 2 9.06 -14.07 19.85
CA PRO A 2 9.03 -14.11 18.79
C PRO A 2 9.12 -13.45 18.01
N ASP A 3 9.27 -13.49 18.01
CA ASP A 3 8.82 -12.72 16.99
C ASP A 3 9.81 -11.80 16.43
N ALA A 4 10.98 -12.32 16.13
CA ALA A 4 11.97 -11.60 15.38
C ALA A 4 11.37 -11.24 14.03
N ASN A 5 11.35 -9.96 13.72
CA ASN A 5 10.93 -9.48 12.42
C ASN A 5 11.92 -10.02 11.38
N PRO A 6 11.47 -10.81 10.40
CA PRO A 6 12.39 -11.45 9.44
C PRO A 6 12.91 -10.48 8.37
N TYR A 7 12.45 -9.22 8.38
CA TYR A 7 12.79 -8.25 7.35
C TYR A 7 13.73 -7.17 7.86
N GLU A 8 14.30 -6.40 6.93
CA GLU A 8 15.16 -5.26 7.24
C GLU A 8 14.65 -4.03 6.50
N GLY A 9 15.04 -2.84 6.98
CA GLY A 9 14.72 -1.59 6.32
C GLY A 9 13.23 -1.34 6.21
N ARG A 10 12.79 -0.91 5.04
CA ARG A 10 11.39 -0.58 4.78
C ARG A 10 10.46 -1.76 5.05
N GLU A 11 10.85 -2.95 4.60
CA GLU A 11 10.00 -4.13 4.76
C GLU A 11 9.80 -4.49 6.24
N ALA A 12 10.79 -4.23 7.08
CA ALA A 12 10.65 -4.46 8.52
C ALA A 12 9.57 -3.56 9.11
N VAL A 13 9.51 -2.30 8.68
CA VAL A 13 8.49 -1.35 9.12
C VAL A 13 7.10 -1.80 8.65
N MET A 14 7.01 -2.22 7.40
CA MET A 14 5.74 -2.71 6.84
C MET A 14 5.25 -3.94 7.57
N TYR A 15 6.14 -4.86 7.90
CA TYR A 15 5.80 -6.06 8.65
C TYR A 15 5.25 -5.71 10.04
N ASP A 16 5.87 -4.74 10.73
CA ASP A 16 5.37 -4.29 12.03
C ASP A 16 3.97 -3.69 11.92
N PHE A 17 3.70 -2.91 10.88
CA PHE A 17 2.35 -2.39 10.61
C PHE A 17 1.35 -3.53 10.38
N ALA A 18 1.78 -4.56 9.66
CA ALA A 18 0.91 -5.71 9.39
C ALA A 18 0.58 -6.47 10.68
N CYS A 19 1.55 -6.64 11.56
CA CYS A 19 1.32 -7.29 12.86
C CYS A 19 0.33 -6.49 13.70
N SER A 20 0.49 -5.16 13.77
CA SER A 20 -0.43 -4.30 14.50
C SER A 20 -1.85 -4.36 13.94
N ALA A 21 -1.99 -4.37 12.63
CA ALA A 21 -3.30 -4.46 11.98
C ALA A 21 -4.01 -5.75 12.35
N VAL A 22 -3.29 -6.87 12.32
CA VAL A 22 -3.87 -8.18 12.68
C VAL A 22 -4.32 -8.20 14.14
N GLU A 23 -3.56 -7.57 15.04
CA GLU A 23 -3.97 -7.46 16.44
C GLU A 23 -5.29 -6.72 16.59
N ASP A 24 -5.57 -5.78 15.70
CA ASP A 24 -6.82 -5.01 15.70
C ASP A 24 -7.93 -5.69 14.88
N GLY A 25 -7.67 -6.87 14.35
CA GLY A 25 -8.64 -7.60 13.54
C GLY A 25 -8.69 -7.16 12.09
N ASN A 26 -7.69 -6.43 11.64
CA ASN A 26 -7.60 -5.87 10.28
C ASN A 26 -6.40 -6.43 9.53
N HIS A 27 -6.15 -5.91 8.34
CA HIS A 27 -5.03 -6.32 7.51
C HIS A 27 -4.35 -5.08 6.92
N PHE A 28 -3.02 -5.13 6.84
CA PHE A 28 -2.24 -4.04 6.26
C PHE A 28 -1.68 -4.46 4.91
N VAL A 29 -1.78 -3.58 3.92
CA VAL A 29 -1.10 -3.75 2.64
C VAL A 29 -0.44 -2.42 2.25
N TYR A 30 0.62 -2.53 1.45
CA TYR A 30 1.39 -1.37 0.98
C TYR A 30 1.34 -1.35 -0.55
N ILE A 31 0.94 -0.21 -1.11
CA ILE A 31 0.92 -0.06 -2.56
C ILE A 31 2.20 0.65 -2.96
N LEU A 32 3.03 -0.02 -3.77
CA LEU A 32 4.27 0.55 -4.28
C LEU A 32 4.05 0.97 -5.73
N ILE A 33 4.20 2.27 -5.99
CA ILE A 33 3.97 2.86 -7.31
C ILE A 33 5.30 3.43 -7.82
N PRO A 34 5.93 2.78 -8.81
CA PRO A 34 7.21 3.28 -9.33
C PRO A 34 7.02 4.54 -10.14
N GLY A 35 8.06 5.37 -10.20
CA GLY A 35 8.07 6.59 -10.98
C GLY A 35 8.25 7.84 -10.13
N ASP A 36 8.48 8.96 -10.80
CA ASP A 36 8.73 10.25 -10.15
C ASP A 36 7.40 10.96 -9.87
N ILE A 37 6.64 10.41 -8.92
CA ILE A 37 5.34 10.95 -8.52
C ILE A 37 5.53 11.73 -7.22
N ARG A 38 5.28 13.02 -7.29
CA ARG A 38 5.50 13.92 -6.15
C ARG A 38 4.39 13.80 -5.11
N PRO A 39 4.65 14.22 -3.85
CA PRO A 39 3.65 14.04 -2.78
C PRO A 39 2.28 14.65 -3.07
N VAL A 40 2.20 15.84 -3.64
CA VAL A 40 0.91 16.46 -3.97
C VAL A 40 0.19 15.67 -5.05
N GLU A 41 0.92 15.27 -6.08
CA GLU A 41 0.38 14.46 -7.18
C GLU A 41 -0.08 13.10 -6.65
N ARG A 42 0.70 12.47 -5.77
CA ARG A 42 0.33 11.19 -5.15
C ARG A 42 -1.02 11.33 -4.42
N GLY A 43 -1.19 12.40 -3.65
CA GLY A 43 -2.43 12.66 -2.93
C GLY A 43 -3.60 12.82 -3.87
N ASP A 44 -3.47 13.71 -4.85
CA ASP A 44 -4.56 14.04 -5.76
C ASP A 44 -4.94 12.89 -6.70
N ARG A 45 -3.94 12.19 -7.22
CA ARG A 45 -4.18 11.12 -8.21
C ARG A 45 -4.55 9.79 -7.60
N PHE A 46 -4.02 9.48 -6.42
CA PHE A 46 -4.14 8.11 -5.88
C PHE A 46 -4.71 8.06 -4.47
N GLU A 47 -4.13 8.78 -3.51
CA GLU A 47 -4.56 8.66 -2.11
C GLU A 47 -6.01 9.09 -1.91
N ASP A 48 -6.36 10.27 -2.42
CA ASP A 48 -7.71 10.81 -2.24
C ASP A 48 -8.77 9.95 -2.92
N PRO A 49 -8.60 9.56 -4.21
CA PRO A 49 -9.57 8.65 -4.84
C PRO A 49 -9.65 7.30 -4.16
N LEU A 50 -8.52 6.75 -3.70
CA LEU A 50 -8.53 5.46 -3.00
C LEU A 50 -9.26 5.57 -1.66
N GLN A 51 -9.02 6.64 -0.90
CA GLN A 51 -9.72 6.87 0.36
C GLN A 51 -11.23 6.97 0.14
N ASP A 52 -11.64 7.73 -0.86
CA ASP A 52 -13.05 7.89 -1.18
C ASP A 52 -13.70 6.54 -1.55
N SER A 53 -13.02 5.76 -2.38
CA SER A 53 -13.50 4.47 -2.83
C SER A 53 -13.58 3.46 -1.70
N LEU A 54 -12.55 3.41 -0.84
CA LEU A 54 -12.53 2.50 0.31
C LEU A 54 -13.60 2.87 1.32
N SER A 55 -13.80 4.16 1.58
CA SER A 55 -14.86 4.63 2.49
C SER A 55 -16.24 4.28 1.95
N ALA A 56 -16.47 4.52 0.66
CA ALA A 56 -17.76 4.26 0.04
C ALA A 56 -18.12 2.77 0.06
N SER A 57 -17.12 1.90 -0.11
CA SER A 57 -17.33 0.45 -0.12
C SER A 57 -17.28 -0.18 1.27
N GLY A 58 -16.79 0.55 2.28
CA GLY A 58 -16.63 0.01 3.63
C GLY A 58 -15.55 -1.05 3.73
N LEU A 59 -14.55 -1.02 2.84
CA LEU A 59 -13.52 -2.07 2.78
C LEU A 59 -12.21 -1.69 3.46
N GLY A 60 -11.99 -0.41 3.75
CA GLY A 60 -10.74 -0.03 4.40
C GLY A 60 -10.52 1.46 4.45
N GLU A 61 -9.25 1.84 4.63
CA GLU A 61 -8.87 3.26 4.71
C GLU A 61 -7.40 3.44 4.36
N VAL A 62 -7.07 4.61 3.82
CA VAL A 62 -5.69 5.03 3.61
C VAL A 62 -5.16 5.56 4.95
N THR A 63 -4.03 5.05 5.42
CA THR A 63 -3.48 5.43 6.72
C THR A 63 -2.20 6.25 6.62
N GLY A 64 -1.57 6.28 5.46
CA GLY A 64 -0.35 7.06 5.28
C GLY A 64 0.25 6.87 3.91
N GLY A 65 1.46 7.38 3.75
CA GLY A 65 2.18 7.24 2.50
C GLY A 65 3.57 7.83 2.62
N GLY A 66 4.38 7.61 1.62
CA GLY A 66 5.74 8.14 1.60
C GLY A 66 6.34 8.03 0.22
N SER A 67 7.59 8.48 0.11
CA SER A 67 8.33 8.46 -1.13
C SER A 67 9.76 8.02 -0.88
N MET A 68 10.30 7.26 -1.82
CA MET A 68 11.72 6.94 -1.81
C MET A 68 12.40 7.89 -2.79
N LEU A 69 13.36 8.67 -2.26
CA LEU A 69 14.09 9.62 -3.09
C LEU A 69 15.14 8.90 -3.91
N GLY A 70 15.24 9.30 -5.17
CA GLY A 70 16.30 8.86 -6.07
C GLY A 70 17.43 9.86 -6.10
N GLU A 71 18.15 9.89 -7.20
CA GLU A 71 19.25 10.84 -7.38
C GLU A 71 18.69 12.25 -7.59
N GLY A 72 19.39 13.24 -7.04
CA GLY A 72 18.98 14.64 -7.14
C GLY A 72 17.65 14.85 -6.46
N ASP A 73 16.74 15.55 -7.14
CA ASP A 73 15.42 15.87 -6.59
C ASP A 73 14.34 14.92 -7.06
N THR A 74 14.70 13.76 -7.63
CA THR A 74 13.71 12.83 -8.17
C THR A 74 13.14 11.93 -7.09
N VAL A 75 11.92 11.42 -7.34
CA VAL A 75 11.29 10.38 -6.56
C VAL A 75 11.43 9.07 -7.34
N GLU A 76 11.99 8.05 -6.72
CA GLU A 76 12.17 6.74 -7.35
C GLU A 76 10.86 5.97 -7.38
N TYR A 77 10.15 5.95 -6.25
CA TYR A 77 8.81 5.39 -6.16
C TYR A 77 8.07 6.05 -5.00
N CYS A 78 6.75 5.96 -5.01
CA CYS A 78 5.96 6.37 -3.85
C CYS A 78 5.16 5.19 -3.34
N GLY A 79 4.71 5.27 -2.10
CA GLY A 79 3.94 4.22 -1.48
C GLY A 79 2.74 4.75 -0.74
N ILE A 80 1.73 3.90 -0.61
CA ILE A 80 0.49 4.22 0.09
C ILE A 80 0.21 3.11 1.08
N ASP A 81 0.05 3.48 2.36
CA ASP A 81 -0.27 2.55 3.44
C ASP A 81 -1.77 2.40 3.52
N ILE A 82 -2.27 1.16 3.48
CA ILE A 82 -3.70 0.87 3.47
C ILE A 82 -4.02 -0.15 4.56
N ILE A 83 -5.09 0.10 5.30
CA ILE A 83 -5.71 -0.91 6.15
C ILE A 83 -6.97 -1.39 5.44
N VAL A 84 -7.12 -2.71 5.29
CA VAL A 84 -8.34 -3.32 4.75
C VAL A 84 -8.96 -4.20 5.81
N TYR A 85 -10.29 -4.24 5.83
CA TYR A 85 -11.04 -4.99 6.85
C TYR A 85 -11.26 -6.45 6.44
N ASP A 86 -11.18 -6.74 5.14
CA ASP A 86 -11.23 -8.08 4.58
C ASP A 86 -10.09 -8.17 3.56
N LEU A 87 -9.16 -9.08 3.76
CA LEU A 87 -7.93 -9.12 2.97
C LEU A 87 -8.22 -9.39 1.49
N ASP A 88 -8.97 -10.44 1.19
CA ASP A 88 -9.21 -10.83 -0.20
C ASP A 88 -10.05 -9.79 -0.95
N ARG A 89 -11.14 -9.34 -0.34
CA ARG A 89 -12.02 -8.34 -0.95
C ARG A 89 -11.31 -6.99 -1.07
N GLY A 90 -10.53 -6.63 -0.07
CA GLY A 90 -9.77 -5.39 -0.08
C GLY A 90 -8.74 -5.35 -1.19
N ILE A 91 -7.97 -6.43 -1.34
CA ILE A 91 -6.97 -6.52 -2.40
C ILE A 91 -7.63 -6.47 -3.78
N GLN A 92 -8.72 -7.21 -3.97
CA GLN A 92 -9.42 -7.21 -5.24
C GLN A 92 -9.95 -5.81 -5.58
N HIS A 93 -10.54 -5.12 -4.60
CA HIS A 93 -11.03 -3.76 -4.78
C HIS A 93 -9.91 -2.80 -5.15
N LEU A 94 -8.77 -2.90 -4.45
CA LEU A 94 -7.61 -2.05 -4.72
C LEU A 94 -7.06 -2.28 -6.13
N LYS A 95 -6.99 -3.54 -6.58
CA LYS A 95 -6.54 -3.84 -7.93
C LYS A 95 -7.41 -3.15 -8.97
N GLU A 96 -8.72 -3.23 -8.81
CA GLU A 96 -9.68 -2.62 -9.73
C GLU A 96 -9.54 -1.10 -9.74
N GLU A 97 -9.44 -0.49 -8.55
CA GLU A 97 -9.31 0.96 -8.44
C GLU A 97 -7.98 1.47 -8.99
N LEU A 98 -6.89 0.80 -8.66
CA LEU A 98 -5.57 1.20 -9.18
C LEU A 98 -5.51 1.10 -10.70
N CYS A 99 -6.12 0.07 -11.25
CA CYS A 99 -6.22 -0.08 -12.70
C CYS A 99 -7.01 1.08 -13.31
N ARG A 100 -8.14 1.42 -12.69
CA ARG A 100 -8.98 2.54 -13.13
C ARG A 100 -8.25 3.88 -13.05
N LEU A 101 -7.42 4.06 -12.01
CA LEU A 101 -6.67 5.28 -11.80
C LEU A 101 -5.45 5.41 -12.71
N GLY A 102 -5.13 4.37 -13.47
CA GLY A 102 -4.06 4.41 -14.45
C GLY A 102 -2.66 4.37 -13.86
N VAL A 103 -2.46 3.56 -12.82
CA VAL A 103 -1.11 3.42 -12.24
C VAL A 103 -0.11 2.85 -13.25
N PRO A 104 1.18 3.20 -13.11
CA PRO A 104 2.19 2.72 -14.06
C PRO A 104 2.38 1.21 -14.01
N PRO A 105 2.99 0.62 -15.06
CA PRO A 105 3.43 -0.77 -15.00
C PRO A 105 4.33 -1.01 -13.79
N ASN A 106 4.34 -2.22 -13.28
CA ASN A 106 5.11 -2.64 -12.12
C ASN A 106 4.61 -2.09 -10.78
N THR A 107 3.45 -1.44 -10.76
CA THR A 107 2.77 -1.13 -9.49
C THR A 107 2.32 -2.44 -8.86
N VAL A 108 2.58 -2.61 -7.57
CA VAL A 108 2.20 -3.83 -6.84
C VAL A 108 1.57 -3.49 -5.50
N ILE A 109 0.74 -4.40 -5.02
CA ILE A 109 0.22 -4.36 -3.65
C ILE A 109 1.03 -5.39 -2.86
N GLU A 110 1.79 -4.93 -1.86
CA GLU A 110 2.59 -5.80 -1.01
C GLU A 110 1.78 -6.24 0.19
N GLN A 111 1.64 -7.54 0.35
CA GLN A 111 1.00 -8.18 1.50
C GLN A 111 2.09 -8.79 2.37
N TYR A 112 2.00 -8.63 3.69
CA TYR A 112 3.02 -9.15 4.61
C TYR A 112 2.51 -10.30 5.46
N LEU A 113 1.21 -10.35 5.76
CA LEU A 113 0.59 -11.41 6.54
C LEU A 113 -0.72 -11.85 5.88
N PRO A 114 -1.11 -13.11 6.00
CA PRO A 114 -0.43 -14.18 6.74
C PRO A 114 0.86 -14.66 6.10
N GLU A 115 1.12 -14.27 4.85
CA GLU A 115 2.35 -14.59 4.15
C GLU A 115 2.74 -13.46 3.22
N ARG A 116 4.00 -13.41 2.85
CA ARG A 116 4.53 -12.35 1.97
C ARG A 116 4.14 -12.63 0.52
N VAL A 117 3.33 -11.77 -0.05
CA VAL A 117 2.85 -11.90 -1.45
C VAL A 117 2.89 -10.54 -2.11
N ASP A 118 3.35 -10.48 -3.35
CA ASP A 118 3.23 -9.30 -4.20
C ASP A 118 2.07 -9.53 -5.17
N HIS A 119 1.11 -8.61 -5.16
CA HIS A 119 -0.05 -8.70 -6.06
C HIS A 119 0.12 -7.67 -7.18
N PRO A 120 0.44 -8.11 -8.40
CA PRO A 120 0.59 -7.17 -9.51
C PRO A 120 -0.78 -6.63 -9.93
N ILE A 121 -0.77 -5.38 -10.41
CA ILE A 121 -2.00 -4.73 -10.89
C ILE A 121 -2.25 -5.07 -12.36
N HIS A 122 -1.17 -5.11 -13.13
CA HIS A 122 -1.25 -5.36 -14.58
C HIS A 122 -0.75 -6.75 -14.95
#